data_f551949362bf6e6897906b98c3c15a36
#
_entry.id   f551949362bf6e6897906b98c3c15a36
#
_cell.length_a   1.000
_cell.length_b   1.000
_cell.length_c   1.000
_cell.angle_alpha   90.00
_cell.angle_beta   90.00
_cell.angle_gamma   90.00
#
_symmetry.space_group_name_H-M   'P 1'
#
loop_
_entity.id
_entity.type
_entity.pdbx_description
1 polymer ?
#
loop_
_entity_poly.entity_id
_entity_poly.type
_entity_poly.pdbx_seq_one_letter_code
_entity_poly.pdbx_strand_id
1 'polypeptide(L)'
;MQEITSTRSNALIDPGMHIWHGEVAGYLFLGGLVAGVMVLMGLSLLQKHERNGAAPAPRSAHLGLLPWTVPVLLSVGMFFLWLDLENPWNAFRFYFVFRLTSPMSWGAWILLAIYPASLALAWRTTPLATRQKVLDWVDDRWSLASRFPGVARRLAALGDWVDEHNTAVGWTNVVAGVGLGVYTGMLLGTMASRPLWNSAILGPLFLTSGMSTGAAYMLLYKLDDGERLLLSRVDMGLILAELALISVWLIGLMSGGGAHRAAAHAVLGGPWTTAFWTLVVVIGLVVPFTAEWMEQRGGHIPGRLAAVLVLAGGFALRWILVYAGQHEGMAQMAISSF
;
A
#
# COMPACT_ATOMS: atom_id res chain seq x y z
N MET A 1 -25.74 29.97 2.66
CA MET A 1 -24.83 30.18 3.81
C MET A 1 -23.64 30.96 3.29
N GLN A 2 -23.44 32.20 3.73
CA GLN A 2 -22.18 32.91 3.45
C GLN A 2 -21.08 32.25 4.27
N GLU A 3 -20.08 31.71 3.61
CA GLU A 3 -18.86 31.21 4.25
C GLU A 3 -18.12 32.42 4.85
N ILE A 4 -18.00 32.46 6.16
CA ILE A 4 -17.23 33.54 6.85
C ILE A 4 -15.75 33.16 6.68
N THR A 5 -15.11 33.75 5.69
CA THR A 5 -13.66 33.62 5.50
C THR A 5 -12.94 34.67 6.35
N SER A 6 -12.08 34.22 7.27
CA SER A 6 -11.22 35.11 8.03
C SER A 6 -10.04 35.56 7.16
N THR A 7 -9.92 36.83 6.90
CA THR A 7 -8.77 37.45 6.19
C THR A 7 -7.57 37.69 7.07
N ARG A 8 -7.61 37.33 8.36
CA ARG A 8 -6.48 37.45 9.29
C ARG A 8 -5.63 36.18 9.30
N SER A 9 -4.53 36.21 8.57
CA SER A 9 -3.49 35.19 8.61
C SER A 9 -2.34 35.67 9.50
N ASN A 10 -1.95 34.89 10.49
CA ASN A 10 -0.69 35.02 11.20
C ASN A 10 -0.15 33.62 11.56
N ALA A 11 1.14 33.53 11.88
CA ALA A 11 1.81 32.26 12.18
C ALA A 11 1.20 31.47 13.37
N LEU A 12 0.39 32.10 14.22
CA LEU A 12 -0.30 31.46 15.34
C LEU A 12 -1.67 30.93 14.94
N ILE A 13 -2.34 31.55 13.95
CA ILE A 13 -3.68 31.16 13.45
C ILE A 13 -3.57 30.18 12.30
N ASP A 14 -2.54 30.32 11.47
CA ASP A 14 -2.23 29.44 10.35
C ASP A 14 -0.74 29.09 10.40
N PRO A 15 -0.31 28.26 11.35
CA PRO A 15 1.04 27.76 11.34
C PRO A 15 1.23 26.99 10.05
N GLY A 16 2.16 27.42 9.21
CA GLY A 16 2.55 26.71 8.01
C GLY A 16 2.92 25.28 8.40
N MET A 17 1.98 24.35 8.19
CA MET A 17 2.17 22.95 8.58
C MET A 17 3.09 22.26 7.58
N HIS A 18 4.39 22.39 7.76
CA HIS A 18 5.41 21.51 7.19
C HIS A 18 5.74 20.39 8.20
N ILE A 19 4.72 19.63 8.62
CA ILE A 19 4.89 18.61 9.66
C ILE A 19 5.32 17.29 9.03
N TRP A 20 4.88 17.00 7.81
CA TRP A 20 5.14 15.73 7.15
C TRP A 20 6.18 15.90 6.04
N HIS A 21 7.26 15.15 6.17
CA HIS A 21 8.34 15.09 5.20
C HIS A 21 8.20 13.91 4.24
N GLY A 22 9.23 13.61 3.46
CA GLY A 22 9.23 12.51 2.49
C GLY A 22 9.05 11.13 3.11
N GLU A 23 9.38 10.99 4.39
CA GLU A 23 9.25 9.77 5.19
C GLU A 23 7.80 9.28 5.22
N VAL A 24 6.83 10.20 5.39
CA VAL A 24 5.41 9.85 5.39
C VAL A 24 4.97 9.35 4.02
N ALA A 25 5.39 10.00 2.93
CA ALA A 25 5.08 9.52 1.59
C ALA A 25 5.68 8.14 1.31
N GLY A 26 6.92 7.90 1.78
CA GLY A 26 7.58 6.60 1.71
C GLY A 26 6.84 5.52 2.49
N TYR A 27 6.42 5.82 3.72
CA TYR A 27 5.60 4.92 4.53
C TYR A 27 4.26 4.58 3.86
N LEU A 28 3.54 5.57 3.36
CA LEU A 28 2.26 5.37 2.66
C LEU A 28 2.43 4.53 1.40
N PHE A 29 3.54 4.71 0.67
CA PHE A 29 3.85 3.92 -0.52
C PHE A 29 4.15 2.46 -0.16
N LEU A 30 5.08 2.21 0.78
CA LEU A 30 5.45 0.86 1.19
C LEU A 30 4.27 0.12 1.83
N GLY A 31 3.47 0.82 2.65
CA GLY A 31 2.25 0.27 3.22
C GLY A 31 1.23 -0.14 2.15
N GLY A 32 1.03 0.69 1.13
CA GLY A 32 0.17 0.36 -0.02
C GLY A 32 0.68 -0.83 -0.83
N LEU A 33 1.97 -0.85 -1.16
CA LEU A 33 2.61 -1.96 -1.88
C LEU A 33 2.48 -3.28 -1.12
N VAL A 34 2.80 -3.29 0.17
CA VAL A 34 2.63 -4.45 1.06
C VAL A 34 1.18 -4.91 1.09
N ALA A 35 0.23 -3.99 1.24
CA ALA A 35 -1.20 -4.28 1.19
C ALA A 35 -1.60 -4.98 -0.11
N GLY A 36 -1.13 -4.46 -1.24
CA GLY A 36 -1.37 -5.04 -2.56
C GLY A 36 -0.83 -6.46 -2.70
N VAL A 37 0.41 -6.71 -2.30
CA VAL A 37 1.00 -8.06 -2.32
C VAL A 37 0.20 -9.02 -1.44
N MET A 38 -0.19 -8.62 -0.23
CA MET A 38 -0.97 -9.47 0.68
C MET A 38 -2.34 -9.83 0.09
N VAL A 39 -3.05 -8.85 -0.50
CA VAL A 39 -4.36 -9.08 -1.13
C VAL A 39 -4.22 -10.04 -2.32
N LEU A 40 -3.31 -9.75 -3.25
CA LEU A 40 -3.16 -10.56 -4.47
C LEU A 40 -2.68 -11.97 -4.17
N MET A 41 -1.72 -12.13 -3.28
CA MET A 41 -1.24 -13.46 -2.87
C MET A 41 -2.28 -14.21 -2.04
N GLY A 42 -3.00 -13.54 -1.14
CA GLY A 42 -4.11 -14.12 -0.40
C GLY A 42 -5.22 -14.63 -1.32
N LEU A 43 -5.65 -13.82 -2.31
CA LEU A 43 -6.62 -14.23 -3.32
C LEU A 43 -6.12 -15.42 -4.15
N SER A 44 -4.82 -15.46 -4.48
CA SER A 44 -4.25 -16.57 -5.22
C SER A 44 -4.34 -17.90 -4.46
N LEU A 45 -4.19 -17.88 -3.13
CA LEU A 45 -4.40 -19.07 -2.29
C LEU A 45 -5.86 -19.53 -2.30
N LEU A 46 -6.82 -18.62 -2.25
CA LEU A 46 -8.25 -18.91 -2.24
C LEU A 46 -8.70 -19.55 -3.58
N GLN A 47 -8.32 -18.94 -4.71
CA GLN A 47 -8.72 -19.44 -6.04
C GLN A 47 -8.22 -20.86 -6.33
N LYS A 48 -7.04 -21.21 -5.82
CA LYS A 48 -6.45 -22.50 -6.07
C LYS A 48 -7.07 -23.62 -5.20
N HIS A 49 -7.58 -23.28 -4.01
CA HIS A 49 -8.27 -24.21 -3.15
C HIS A 49 -9.58 -24.71 -3.78
N GLU A 50 -10.33 -23.84 -4.45
CA GLU A 50 -11.57 -24.21 -5.12
C GLU A 50 -11.38 -25.17 -6.32
N ARG A 51 -10.21 -25.16 -6.94
CA ARG A 51 -10.01 -25.85 -8.22
C ARG A 51 -9.50 -27.30 -8.14
N ASN A 52 -8.77 -27.73 -7.10
CA ASN A 52 -8.09 -29.04 -7.09
C ASN A 52 -7.98 -29.77 -5.76
N GLY A 53 -8.53 -29.28 -4.64
CA GLY A 53 -8.41 -29.94 -3.32
C GLY A 53 -6.98 -30.12 -2.79
N ALA A 54 -5.97 -29.92 -3.62
CA ALA A 54 -4.55 -29.93 -3.24
C ALA A 54 -4.05 -28.51 -3.16
N ALA A 55 -3.39 -28.19 -2.08
CA ALA A 55 -2.79 -26.88 -1.85
C ALA A 55 -1.69 -26.60 -2.88
N PRO A 56 -1.85 -25.62 -3.74
CA PRO A 56 -0.83 -25.33 -4.73
C PRO A 56 0.13 -24.27 -4.20
N ALA A 57 1.38 -24.64 -4.14
CA ALA A 57 2.46 -23.66 -4.17
C ALA A 57 2.39 -22.85 -5.48
N PRO A 58 2.81 -21.57 -5.47
CA PRO A 58 3.04 -20.84 -6.71
C PRO A 58 3.87 -21.69 -7.67
N ARG A 59 3.52 -21.70 -8.96
CA ARG A 59 4.27 -22.50 -9.96
C ARG A 59 5.71 -22.05 -10.05
N SER A 60 5.97 -20.74 -9.94
CA SER A 60 7.31 -20.19 -9.85
C SER A 60 7.80 -20.16 -8.39
N ALA A 61 8.97 -20.75 -8.13
CA ALA A 61 9.58 -20.72 -6.80
C ALA A 61 9.86 -19.29 -6.31
N HIS A 62 10.11 -18.35 -7.22
CA HIS A 62 10.35 -16.95 -6.90
C HIS A 62 9.10 -16.25 -6.35
N LEU A 63 7.93 -16.54 -6.91
CA LEU A 63 6.67 -15.99 -6.40
C LEU A 63 6.35 -16.55 -5.01
N GLY A 64 6.73 -17.80 -4.74
CA GLY A 64 6.55 -18.43 -3.43
C GLY A 64 7.39 -17.81 -2.32
N LEU A 65 8.55 -17.23 -2.64
CA LEU A 65 9.43 -16.56 -1.68
C LEU A 65 9.13 -15.07 -1.51
N LEU A 66 8.39 -14.47 -2.45
CA LEU A 66 8.08 -13.04 -2.46
C LEU A 66 7.40 -12.57 -1.16
N PRO A 67 6.45 -13.30 -0.54
CA PRO A 67 5.81 -12.83 0.69
C PRO A 67 6.76 -12.63 1.88
N TRP A 68 7.97 -13.19 1.86
CA TRP A 68 8.99 -12.88 2.87
C TRP A 68 9.50 -11.44 2.80
N THR A 69 9.36 -10.78 1.65
CA THR A 69 9.69 -9.36 1.51
C THR A 69 8.67 -8.44 2.17
N VAL A 70 7.44 -8.92 2.39
CA VAL A 70 6.35 -8.12 2.99
C VAL A 70 6.70 -7.60 4.39
N PRO A 71 7.07 -8.45 5.38
CA PRO A 71 7.45 -7.95 6.69
C PRO A 71 8.69 -7.05 6.65
N VAL A 72 9.62 -7.28 5.72
CA VAL A 72 10.81 -6.44 5.55
C VAL A 72 10.43 -5.04 5.04
N LEU A 73 9.66 -4.96 3.94
CA LEU A 73 9.21 -3.69 3.37
C LEU A 73 8.33 -2.92 4.37
N LEU A 74 7.46 -3.64 5.10
CA LEU A 74 6.66 -3.03 6.16
C LEU A 74 7.55 -2.44 7.25
N SER A 75 8.59 -3.16 7.69
CA SER A 75 9.54 -2.66 8.70
C SER A 75 10.30 -1.43 8.22
N VAL A 76 10.67 -1.37 6.93
CA VAL A 76 11.28 -0.16 6.34
C VAL A 76 10.28 1.00 6.35
N GLY A 77 9.02 0.75 6.00
CA GLY A 77 7.95 1.77 6.08
C GLY A 77 7.73 2.25 7.52
N MET A 78 7.69 1.33 8.48
CA MET A 78 7.59 1.67 9.90
C MET A 78 8.79 2.46 10.40
N PHE A 79 9.98 2.19 9.90
CA PHE A 79 11.18 2.96 10.21
C PHE A 79 11.07 4.39 9.69
N PHE A 80 10.54 4.61 8.48
CA PHE A 80 10.26 5.96 7.99
C PHE A 80 9.27 6.70 8.88
N LEU A 81 8.17 6.04 9.28
CA LEU A 81 7.21 6.63 10.20
C LEU A 81 7.85 6.94 11.57
N TRP A 82 8.74 6.07 12.05
CA TRP A 82 9.44 6.28 13.31
C TRP A 82 10.38 7.49 13.26
N LEU A 83 11.02 7.74 12.11
CA LEU A 83 11.87 8.93 11.90
C LEU A 83 11.08 10.23 11.90
N ASP A 84 9.83 10.22 11.45
CA ASP A 84 8.94 11.38 11.40
C ASP A 84 8.32 11.74 12.77
N LEU A 85 8.44 10.87 13.77
CA LEU A 85 7.89 11.12 15.10
C LEU A 85 8.73 12.12 15.89
N GLU A 86 8.12 13.15 16.44
CA GLU A 86 8.80 14.10 17.37
C GLU A 86 9.41 13.40 18.59
N ASN A 87 8.74 12.35 19.09
CA ASN A 87 9.17 11.55 20.24
C ASN A 87 9.17 10.05 19.90
N PRO A 88 10.13 9.55 19.10
CA PRO A 88 10.13 8.18 18.58
C PRO A 88 10.18 7.13 19.68
N TRP A 89 10.80 7.41 20.81
CA TRP A 89 10.87 6.50 21.97
C TRP A 89 9.53 6.23 22.66
N ASN A 90 8.52 7.09 22.42
CA ASN A 90 7.18 6.93 22.95
C ASN A 90 6.23 6.16 21.99
N ALA A 91 6.71 5.72 20.83
CA ALA A 91 5.90 5.02 19.81
C ALA A 91 5.21 3.76 20.37
N PHE A 92 5.85 3.06 21.32
CA PHE A 92 5.25 1.86 21.94
C PHE A 92 3.89 2.13 22.60
N ARG A 93 3.60 3.37 23.01
CA ARG A 93 2.32 3.73 23.66
C ARG A 93 1.11 3.52 22.74
N PHE A 94 1.28 3.63 21.42
CA PHE A 94 0.20 3.38 20.46
C PHE A 94 -0.36 1.96 20.55
N TYR A 95 0.43 1.00 20.98
CA TYR A 95 0.03 -0.40 21.09
C TYR A 95 -0.68 -0.74 22.42
N PHE A 96 -0.60 0.12 23.43
CA PHE A 96 -1.24 -0.09 24.73
C PHE A 96 -2.60 0.61 24.86
N VAL A 97 -2.95 1.51 23.94
CA VAL A 97 -4.20 2.25 23.99
C VAL A 97 -4.99 2.04 22.72
N PHE A 98 -6.09 1.27 22.82
CA PHE A 98 -7.03 1.13 21.71
C PHE A 98 -8.18 2.12 21.86
N ARG A 99 -8.25 3.11 20.93
CA ARG A 99 -9.35 4.07 20.85
C ARG A 99 -10.06 3.94 19.50
N LEU A 100 -11.34 3.55 19.53
CA LEU A 100 -12.17 3.40 18.33
C LEU A 100 -12.33 4.71 17.53
N THR A 101 -12.22 5.85 18.19
CA THR A 101 -12.36 7.18 17.58
C THR A 101 -11.04 7.74 17.01
N SER A 102 -9.92 7.04 17.20
CA SER A 102 -8.60 7.49 16.75
C SER A 102 -8.10 6.67 15.56
N PRO A 103 -7.98 7.24 14.36
CA PRO A 103 -7.41 6.55 13.19
C PRO A 103 -5.98 6.04 13.43
N MET A 104 -5.16 6.79 14.15
CA MET A 104 -3.80 6.34 14.50
C MET A 104 -3.81 5.05 15.34
N SER A 105 -4.78 4.91 16.25
CA SER A 105 -4.93 3.68 17.02
C SER A 105 -5.28 2.49 16.14
N TRP A 106 -6.17 2.67 15.16
CA TRP A 106 -6.50 1.62 14.19
C TRP A 106 -5.27 1.17 13.40
N GLY A 107 -4.46 2.14 12.93
CA GLY A 107 -3.23 1.84 12.20
C GLY A 107 -2.27 0.96 12.98
N ALA A 108 -2.02 1.28 14.24
CA ALA A 108 -1.13 0.50 15.11
C ALA A 108 -1.59 -0.95 15.24
N TRP A 109 -2.90 -1.20 15.43
CA TRP A 109 -3.45 -2.55 15.56
C TRP A 109 -3.49 -3.32 14.24
N ILE A 110 -3.79 -2.63 13.12
CA ILE A 110 -3.70 -3.22 11.79
C ILE A 110 -2.27 -3.68 11.52
N LEU A 111 -1.27 -2.82 11.80
CA LEU A 111 0.14 -3.15 11.63
C LEU A 111 0.56 -4.35 12.48
N LEU A 112 0.09 -4.42 13.74
CA LEU A 112 0.36 -5.56 14.60
C LEU A 112 -0.20 -6.88 14.02
N ALA A 113 -1.38 -6.84 13.40
CA ALA A 113 -2.00 -8.01 12.77
C ALA A 113 -1.31 -8.43 11.46
N ILE A 114 -0.72 -7.48 10.72
CA ILE A 114 -0.09 -7.75 9.42
C ILE A 114 1.17 -8.61 9.55
N TYR A 115 1.99 -8.42 10.57
CA TYR A 115 3.21 -9.21 10.74
C TYR A 115 2.91 -10.72 10.84
N PRO A 116 2.08 -11.21 11.75
CA PRO A 116 1.77 -12.63 11.81
C PRO A 116 1.02 -13.12 10.55
N ALA A 117 0.12 -12.31 9.97
CA ALA A 117 -0.58 -12.67 8.75
C ALA A 117 0.38 -12.85 7.56
N SER A 118 1.30 -11.91 7.35
CA SER A 118 2.29 -11.97 6.27
C SER A 118 3.30 -13.10 6.46
N LEU A 119 3.71 -13.39 7.70
CA LEU A 119 4.59 -14.52 8.01
C LEU A 119 3.89 -15.86 7.75
N ALA A 120 2.61 -15.99 8.09
CA ALA A 120 1.82 -17.18 7.78
C ALA A 120 1.68 -17.36 6.25
N LEU A 121 1.43 -16.28 5.51
CA LEU A 121 1.40 -16.29 4.05
C LEU A 121 2.75 -16.73 3.47
N ALA A 122 3.84 -16.12 3.94
CA ALA A 122 5.20 -16.44 3.50
C ALA A 122 5.57 -17.90 3.78
N TRP A 123 5.25 -18.39 4.96
CA TRP A 123 5.42 -19.81 5.29
C TRP A 123 4.65 -20.70 4.33
N ARG A 124 3.36 -20.40 4.12
CA ARG A 124 2.47 -21.23 3.30
C ARG A 124 2.87 -21.29 1.84
N THR A 125 3.37 -20.19 1.28
CA THR A 125 3.75 -20.10 -0.14
C THR A 125 5.16 -20.61 -0.43
N THR A 126 6.02 -20.74 0.60
CA THR A 126 7.40 -21.21 0.43
C THR A 126 7.42 -22.68 -0.02
N PRO A 127 8.19 -23.03 -1.09
CA PRO A 127 8.33 -24.39 -1.54
C PRO A 127 8.87 -25.31 -0.43
N LEU A 128 8.30 -26.52 -0.31
CA LEU A 128 8.65 -27.50 0.74
C LEU A 128 10.16 -27.77 0.80
N ALA A 129 10.82 -27.95 -0.36
CA ALA A 129 12.26 -28.18 -0.43
C ALA A 129 13.08 -27.01 0.17
N THR A 130 12.59 -25.77 0.00
CA THR A 130 13.24 -24.57 0.59
C THR A 130 13.01 -24.52 2.09
N ARG A 131 11.78 -24.83 2.55
CA ARG A 131 11.48 -24.89 4.00
C ARG A 131 12.37 -25.91 4.70
N GLN A 132 12.50 -27.12 4.15
CA GLN A 132 13.36 -28.15 4.71
C GLN A 132 14.79 -27.69 4.82
N LYS A 133 15.36 -27.11 3.74
CA LYS A 133 16.73 -26.57 3.79
C LYS A 133 16.92 -25.50 4.87
N VAL A 134 15.92 -24.62 5.05
CA VAL A 134 15.99 -23.57 6.09
C VAL A 134 15.89 -24.18 7.49
N LEU A 135 14.99 -25.15 7.68
CA LEU A 135 14.85 -25.82 8.98
C LEU A 135 16.11 -26.62 9.35
N ASP A 136 16.68 -27.36 8.38
CA ASP A 136 17.92 -28.11 8.57
C ASP A 136 19.08 -27.16 8.90
N TRP A 137 19.19 -26.03 8.19
CA TRP A 137 20.22 -25.02 8.46
C TRP A 137 20.06 -24.38 9.85
N VAL A 138 18.83 -24.08 10.28
CA VAL A 138 18.53 -23.52 11.61
C VAL A 138 18.89 -24.53 12.69
N ASP A 139 18.54 -25.81 12.50
CA ASP A 139 18.83 -26.85 13.49
C ASP A 139 20.34 -27.14 13.57
N ASP A 140 21.04 -27.21 12.43
CA ASP A 140 22.51 -27.38 12.36
C ASP A 140 23.25 -26.21 13.05
N ARG A 141 22.79 -24.97 12.80
CA ARG A 141 23.46 -23.77 13.33
C ARG A 141 23.16 -23.47 14.80
N TRP A 142 21.93 -23.72 15.24
CA TRP A 142 21.44 -23.31 16.56
C TRP A 142 21.07 -24.47 17.46
N SER A 143 21.05 -25.69 16.92
CA SER A 143 20.62 -26.91 17.63
C SER A 143 19.27 -26.70 18.33
N LEU A 144 18.31 -26.03 17.65
CA LEU A 144 17.08 -25.57 18.24
C LEU A 144 16.24 -26.73 18.78
N ALA A 145 16.19 -27.85 18.03
CA ALA A 145 15.43 -29.02 18.41
C ALA A 145 16.00 -29.69 19.68
N SER A 146 17.31 -29.70 19.83
CA SER A 146 17.98 -30.30 20.99
C SER A 146 18.02 -29.36 22.19
N ARG A 147 18.25 -28.06 21.97
CA ARG A 147 18.44 -27.07 23.04
C ARG A 147 17.11 -26.55 23.61
N PHE A 148 16.09 -26.43 22.73
CA PHE A 148 14.76 -25.94 23.09
C PHE A 148 13.64 -26.79 22.46
N PRO A 149 13.50 -28.07 22.83
CA PRO A 149 12.56 -28.99 22.17
C PRO A 149 11.09 -28.53 22.26
N GLY A 150 10.73 -27.79 23.31
CA GLY A 150 9.40 -27.23 23.47
C GLY A 150 9.09 -26.12 22.46
N VAL A 151 10.08 -25.29 22.15
CA VAL A 151 9.95 -24.20 21.14
C VAL A 151 9.90 -24.81 19.73
N ALA A 152 10.80 -25.73 19.42
CA ALA A 152 10.84 -26.41 18.12
C ALA A 152 9.49 -27.10 17.83
N ARG A 153 8.93 -27.82 18.81
CA ARG A 153 7.61 -28.49 18.67
C ARG A 153 6.47 -27.49 18.42
N ARG A 154 6.47 -26.34 19.13
CA ARG A 154 5.44 -25.31 18.92
C ARG A 154 5.54 -24.65 17.54
N LEU A 155 6.76 -24.39 17.07
CA LEU A 155 6.98 -23.83 15.73
C LEU A 155 6.55 -24.82 14.64
N ALA A 156 6.87 -26.12 14.80
CA ALA A 156 6.40 -27.15 13.89
C ALA A 156 4.86 -27.22 13.86
N ALA A 157 4.22 -27.29 15.04
CA ALA A 157 2.76 -27.31 15.13
C ALA A 157 2.08 -26.07 14.54
N LEU A 158 2.70 -24.89 14.66
CA LEU A 158 2.22 -23.67 13.98
C LEU A 158 2.36 -23.79 12.46
N GLY A 159 3.47 -24.33 11.98
CA GLY A 159 3.67 -24.59 10.56
C GLY A 159 2.64 -25.54 9.99
N ASP A 160 2.38 -26.65 10.67
CA ASP A 160 1.36 -27.64 10.30
C ASP A 160 -0.04 -27.02 10.30
N TRP A 161 -0.37 -26.24 11.32
CA TRP A 161 -1.64 -25.52 11.39
C TRP A 161 -1.83 -24.55 10.21
N VAL A 162 -0.80 -23.78 9.85
CA VAL A 162 -0.83 -22.86 8.70
C VAL A 162 -1.04 -23.65 7.39
N ASP A 163 -0.40 -24.81 7.26
CA ASP A 163 -0.51 -25.65 6.07
C ASP A 163 -1.91 -26.31 5.92
N GLU A 164 -2.58 -26.59 7.03
CA GLU A 164 -3.96 -27.14 7.05
C GLU A 164 -5.01 -26.06 6.79
N HIS A 165 -4.74 -24.77 7.17
CA HIS A 165 -5.74 -23.70 7.16
C HIS A 165 -5.57 -22.68 6.04
N ASN A 166 -5.39 -23.16 4.80
CA ASN A 166 -5.20 -22.31 3.61
C ASN A 166 -6.22 -21.18 3.47
N THR A 167 -7.48 -21.51 3.62
CA THR A 167 -8.60 -20.56 3.47
C THR A 167 -8.53 -19.47 4.51
N ALA A 168 -8.21 -19.82 5.77
CA ALA A 168 -8.05 -18.85 6.85
C ALA A 168 -6.85 -17.94 6.59
N VAL A 169 -5.69 -18.49 6.20
CA VAL A 169 -4.51 -17.71 5.84
C VAL A 169 -4.80 -16.77 4.67
N GLY A 170 -5.45 -17.26 3.61
CA GLY A 170 -5.83 -16.47 2.46
C GLY A 170 -6.72 -15.27 2.86
N TRP A 171 -7.84 -15.52 3.52
CA TRP A 171 -8.78 -14.49 3.94
C TRP A 171 -8.17 -13.49 4.95
N THR A 172 -7.39 -13.98 5.91
CA THR A 172 -6.70 -13.09 6.87
C THR A 172 -5.79 -12.10 6.14
N ASN A 173 -5.03 -12.56 5.15
CA ASN A 173 -4.17 -11.68 4.36
C ASN A 173 -4.96 -10.72 3.47
N VAL A 174 -6.05 -11.16 2.85
CA VAL A 174 -6.93 -10.27 2.06
C VAL A 174 -7.52 -9.18 2.95
N VAL A 175 -8.11 -9.55 4.09
CA VAL A 175 -8.74 -8.58 5.00
C VAL A 175 -7.72 -7.62 5.60
N ALA A 176 -6.58 -8.14 6.07
CA ALA A 176 -5.51 -7.30 6.63
C ALA A 176 -4.90 -6.37 5.57
N GLY A 177 -4.67 -6.87 4.35
CA GLY A 177 -4.15 -6.06 3.24
C GLY A 177 -5.15 -4.98 2.80
N VAL A 178 -6.44 -5.31 2.64
CA VAL A 178 -7.48 -4.30 2.35
C VAL A 178 -7.54 -3.27 3.48
N GLY A 179 -7.53 -3.73 4.74
CA GLY A 179 -7.50 -2.84 5.90
C GLY A 179 -6.33 -1.86 5.87
N LEU A 180 -5.11 -2.34 5.59
CA LEU A 180 -3.93 -1.49 5.48
C LEU A 180 -4.03 -0.51 4.31
N GLY A 181 -4.42 -0.99 3.12
CA GLY A 181 -4.53 -0.16 1.91
C GLY A 181 -5.53 0.98 2.08
N VAL A 182 -6.73 0.67 2.59
CA VAL A 182 -7.78 1.67 2.87
C VAL A 182 -7.33 2.62 3.99
N TYR A 183 -6.72 2.08 5.05
CA TYR A 183 -6.27 2.88 6.19
C TYR A 183 -5.28 3.97 5.78
N THR A 184 -4.34 3.69 4.88
CA THR A 184 -3.35 4.68 4.41
C THR A 184 -4.01 5.89 3.74
N GLY A 185 -5.09 5.70 2.98
CA GLY A 185 -5.87 6.79 2.41
C GLY A 185 -6.78 7.48 3.41
N MET A 186 -7.40 6.72 4.32
CA MET A 186 -8.26 7.27 5.38
C MET A 186 -7.47 8.15 6.35
N LEU A 187 -6.20 7.83 6.61
CA LEU A 187 -5.33 8.62 7.49
C LEU A 187 -5.25 10.08 7.01
N LEU A 188 -5.06 10.31 5.72
CA LEU A 188 -5.11 11.64 5.14
C LEU A 188 -6.51 12.25 5.24
N GLY A 189 -7.55 11.47 4.92
CA GLY A 189 -8.95 11.90 4.92
C GLY A 189 -9.49 12.35 6.29
N THR A 190 -8.82 11.99 7.40
CA THR A 190 -9.21 12.46 8.75
C THR A 190 -8.84 13.91 9.03
N MET A 191 -8.01 14.52 8.21
CA MET A 191 -7.62 15.92 8.35
C MET A 191 -8.62 16.85 7.65
N ALA A 192 -9.77 17.08 8.29
CA ALA A 192 -10.87 17.89 7.75
C ALA A 192 -10.46 19.35 7.39
N SER A 193 -9.39 19.87 8.02
CA SER A 193 -8.85 21.20 7.72
C SER A 193 -8.10 21.29 6.38
N ARG A 194 -7.87 20.16 5.71
CA ARG A 194 -7.13 20.06 4.44
C ARG A 194 -8.08 19.59 3.34
N PRO A 195 -8.67 20.48 2.54
CA PRO A 195 -9.69 20.12 1.56
C PRO A 195 -9.24 19.11 0.51
N LEU A 196 -7.95 19.11 0.11
CA LEU A 196 -7.38 18.14 -0.82
C LEU A 196 -7.44 16.70 -0.27
N TRP A 197 -7.28 16.56 1.04
CA TRP A 197 -7.30 15.26 1.72
C TRP A 197 -8.70 14.85 2.21
N ASN A 198 -9.59 15.82 2.43
CA ASN A 198 -10.93 15.58 2.94
C ASN A 198 -11.84 14.94 1.88
N SER A 199 -11.55 13.71 1.53
CA SER A 199 -12.30 12.93 0.55
C SER A 199 -12.35 11.45 0.92
N ALA A 200 -13.56 10.89 0.96
CA ALA A 200 -13.77 9.45 1.20
C ALA A 200 -13.18 8.57 0.09
N ILE A 201 -12.92 9.14 -1.09
CA ILE A 201 -12.35 8.42 -2.24
C ILE A 201 -10.87 8.07 -2.02
N LEU A 202 -10.15 8.76 -1.14
CA LEU A 202 -8.72 8.48 -0.91
C LEU A 202 -8.47 7.07 -0.37
N GLY A 203 -9.36 6.53 0.46
CA GLY A 203 -9.23 5.14 0.94
C GLY A 203 -9.24 4.13 -0.21
N PRO A 204 -10.30 4.06 -1.02
CA PRO A 204 -10.36 3.22 -2.21
C PRO A 204 -9.25 3.50 -3.23
N LEU A 205 -8.89 4.77 -3.45
CA LEU A 205 -7.81 5.16 -4.36
C LEU A 205 -6.46 4.58 -3.91
N PHE A 206 -6.12 4.72 -2.63
CA PHE A 206 -4.86 4.22 -2.10
C PHE A 206 -4.80 2.69 -2.07
N LEU A 207 -5.93 2.03 -1.80
CA LEU A 207 -6.02 0.57 -1.91
C LEU A 207 -5.79 0.11 -3.36
N THR A 208 -6.48 0.70 -4.33
CA THR A 208 -6.35 0.33 -5.75
C THR A 208 -4.95 0.58 -6.26
N SER A 209 -4.39 1.76 -5.98
CA SER A 209 -3.00 2.11 -6.30
C SER A 209 -2.00 1.19 -5.58
N GLY A 210 -2.29 0.80 -4.33
CA GLY A 210 -1.50 -0.17 -3.58
C GLY A 210 -1.52 -1.57 -4.21
N MET A 211 -2.68 -2.01 -4.68
CA MET A 211 -2.82 -3.29 -5.38
C MET A 211 -2.09 -3.28 -6.73
N SER A 212 -2.17 -2.19 -7.49
CA SER A 212 -1.43 -2.01 -8.76
C SER A 212 0.08 -2.01 -8.52
N THR A 213 0.59 -1.23 -7.55
CA THR A 213 2.02 -1.27 -7.19
C THR A 213 2.46 -2.63 -6.64
N GLY A 214 1.57 -3.35 -5.93
CA GLY A 214 1.80 -4.73 -5.49
C GLY A 214 1.92 -5.70 -6.66
N ALA A 215 1.02 -5.61 -7.65
CA ALA A 215 1.08 -6.41 -8.89
C ALA A 215 2.35 -6.10 -9.69
N ALA A 216 2.67 -4.82 -9.87
CA ALA A 216 3.90 -4.37 -10.53
C ALA A 216 5.16 -4.90 -9.81
N TYR A 217 5.19 -4.84 -8.48
CA TYR A 217 6.29 -5.40 -7.70
C TYR A 217 6.47 -6.91 -7.95
N MET A 218 5.35 -7.66 -8.00
CA MET A 218 5.39 -9.10 -8.32
C MET A 218 5.89 -9.34 -9.75
N LEU A 219 5.54 -8.50 -10.73
CA LEU A 219 5.98 -8.59 -12.13
C LEU A 219 7.49 -8.37 -12.33
N LEU A 220 8.20 -7.79 -11.35
CA LEU A 220 9.68 -7.67 -11.40
C LEU A 220 10.38 -9.02 -11.21
N TYR A 221 9.72 -10.00 -10.61
CA TYR A 221 10.29 -11.33 -10.38
C TYR A 221 10.17 -12.21 -11.64
N LYS A 222 10.93 -13.32 -11.62
CA LYS A 222 10.81 -14.34 -12.68
C LYS A 222 9.56 -15.16 -12.44
N LEU A 223 8.55 -14.95 -13.28
CA LEU A 223 7.26 -15.63 -13.23
C LEU A 223 7.13 -16.57 -14.42
N ASP A 224 6.29 -17.57 -14.27
CA ASP A 224 5.82 -18.37 -15.42
C ASP A 224 4.93 -17.49 -16.33
N ASP A 225 4.89 -17.80 -17.63
CA ASP A 225 4.13 -17.00 -18.60
C ASP A 225 2.65 -16.85 -18.22
N GLY A 226 2.05 -17.90 -17.66
CA GLY A 226 0.65 -17.86 -17.21
C GLY A 226 0.43 -16.94 -16.00
N GLU A 227 1.34 -16.95 -15.03
CA GLU A 227 1.30 -16.07 -13.84
C GLU A 227 1.52 -14.62 -14.24
N ARG A 228 2.50 -14.40 -15.14
CA ARG A 228 2.81 -13.07 -15.67
C ARG A 228 1.61 -12.47 -16.42
N LEU A 229 0.99 -13.24 -17.31
CA LEU A 229 -0.18 -12.78 -18.07
C LEU A 229 -1.37 -12.47 -17.16
N LEU A 230 -1.61 -13.29 -16.13
CA LEU A 230 -2.68 -13.05 -15.17
C LEU A 230 -2.42 -11.76 -14.40
N LEU A 231 -1.20 -11.57 -13.85
CA LEU A 231 -0.86 -10.38 -13.08
C LEU A 231 -0.91 -9.11 -13.93
N SER A 232 -0.42 -9.14 -15.17
CA SER A 232 -0.52 -8.00 -16.08
C SER A 232 -1.98 -7.65 -16.39
N ARG A 233 -2.87 -8.63 -16.58
CA ARG A 233 -4.30 -8.34 -16.76
C ARG A 233 -4.95 -7.74 -15.52
N VAL A 234 -4.57 -8.22 -14.36
CA VAL A 234 -5.04 -7.66 -13.08
C VAL A 234 -4.54 -6.23 -12.92
N ASP A 235 -3.27 -5.98 -13.21
CA ASP A 235 -2.68 -4.63 -13.11
C ASP A 235 -3.34 -3.65 -14.09
N MET A 236 -3.57 -4.03 -15.34
CA MET A 236 -4.33 -3.21 -16.29
C MET A 236 -5.72 -2.85 -15.77
N GLY A 237 -6.42 -3.81 -15.15
CA GLY A 237 -7.73 -3.55 -14.52
C GLY A 237 -7.64 -2.57 -13.35
N LEU A 238 -6.60 -2.70 -12.54
CA LEU A 238 -6.33 -1.81 -11.40
C LEU A 238 -5.96 -0.40 -11.86
N ILE A 239 -5.15 -0.25 -12.92
CA ILE A 239 -4.80 1.04 -13.53
C ILE A 239 -6.06 1.75 -14.02
N LEU A 240 -6.98 1.05 -14.71
CA LEU A 240 -8.25 1.64 -15.15
C LEU A 240 -9.11 2.06 -13.96
N ALA A 241 -9.19 1.24 -12.91
CA ALA A 241 -9.90 1.58 -11.69
C ALA A 241 -9.27 2.79 -10.98
N GLU A 242 -7.94 2.88 -10.94
CA GLU A 242 -7.20 4.02 -10.36
C GLU A 242 -7.49 5.31 -11.14
N LEU A 243 -7.45 5.28 -12.47
CA LEU A 243 -7.83 6.42 -13.32
C LEU A 243 -9.27 6.86 -13.08
N ALA A 244 -10.21 5.92 -12.96
CA ALA A 244 -11.60 6.22 -12.64
C ALA A 244 -11.73 6.85 -11.25
N LEU A 245 -11.04 6.33 -10.22
CA LEU A 245 -11.06 6.88 -8.86
C LEU A 245 -10.41 8.26 -8.79
N ILE A 246 -9.32 8.51 -9.52
CA ILE A 246 -8.72 9.85 -9.66
C ILE A 246 -9.74 10.81 -10.28
N SER A 247 -10.43 10.39 -11.33
CA SER A 247 -11.45 11.22 -11.98
C SER A 247 -12.61 11.54 -11.02
N VAL A 248 -13.12 10.55 -10.29
CA VAL A 248 -14.19 10.76 -9.29
C VAL A 248 -13.70 11.66 -8.14
N TRP A 249 -12.47 11.51 -7.69
CA TRP A 249 -11.87 12.37 -6.68
C TRP A 249 -11.79 13.82 -7.14
N LEU A 250 -11.31 14.08 -8.36
CA LEU A 250 -11.24 15.43 -8.95
C LEU A 250 -12.65 16.04 -9.14
N ILE A 251 -13.62 15.27 -9.65
CA ILE A 251 -15.00 15.70 -9.78
C ILE A 251 -15.59 16.06 -8.40
N GLY A 252 -15.31 15.23 -7.37
CA GLY A 252 -15.74 15.50 -6.00
C GLY A 252 -15.18 16.82 -5.45
N LEU A 253 -13.90 17.10 -5.69
CA LEU A 253 -13.27 18.38 -5.30
C LEU A 253 -13.90 19.57 -6.07
N MET A 254 -14.11 19.44 -7.37
CA MET A 254 -14.70 20.50 -8.20
C MET A 254 -16.17 20.78 -7.87
N SER A 255 -16.90 19.77 -7.41
CA SER A 255 -18.32 19.87 -7.01
C SER A 255 -18.49 20.38 -5.57
N GLY A 256 -17.42 20.44 -4.79
CA GLY A 256 -17.42 20.90 -3.41
C GLY A 256 -17.50 22.43 -3.27
N GLY A 257 -17.40 22.92 -2.02
CA GLY A 257 -17.34 24.35 -1.69
C GLY A 257 -16.10 25.05 -2.23
N GLY A 258 -16.00 26.37 -2.02
CA GLY A 258 -14.88 27.19 -2.50
C GLY A 258 -13.49 26.63 -2.14
N ALA A 259 -13.34 26.18 -0.91
CA ALA A 259 -12.08 25.59 -0.43
C ALA A 259 -11.69 24.30 -1.19
N HIS A 260 -12.64 23.42 -1.52
CA HIS A 260 -12.38 22.22 -2.29
C HIS A 260 -12.00 22.53 -3.74
N ARG A 261 -12.68 23.50 -4.38
CA ARG A 261 -12.33 23.96 -5.73
C ARG A 261 -10.94 24.60 -5.78
N ALA A 262 -10.59 25.40 -4.78
CA ALA A 262 -9.25 25.95 -4.67
C ALA A 262 -8.19 24.84 -4.50
N ALA A 263 -8.47 23.84 -3.68
CA ALA A 263 -7.60 22.67 -3.54
C ALA A 263 -7.45 21.87 -4.85
N ALA A 264 -8.55 21.71 -5.62
CA ALA A 264 -8.48 21.07 -6.94
C ALA A 264 -7.53 21.82 -7.90
N HIS A 265 -7.46 23.15 -7.79
CA HIS A 265 -6.56 23.97 -8.60
C HIS A 265 -5.10 23.60 -8.43
N ALA A 266 -4.68 23.13 -7.24
CA ALA A 266 -3.29 22.67 -7.02
C ALA A 266 -2.81 21.67 -8.08
N VAL A 267 -3.69 20.76 -8.51
CA VAL A 267 -3.42 19.70 -9.49
C VAL A 267 -4.05 19.93 -10.87
N LEU A 268 -4.94 20.94 -11.03
CA LEU A 268 -5.61 21.24 -12.30
C LEU A 268 -5.14 22.53 -12.98
N GLY A 269 -4.29 23.33 -12.36
CA GLY A 269 -3.76 24.60 -12.92
C GLY A 269 -2.69 25.23 -12.03
N GLY A 270 -2.40 24.65 -10.89
CA GLY A 270 -1.45 25.15 -9.90
C GLY A 270 -0.06 24.50 -9.99
N PRO A 271 0.73 24.65 -8.94
CA PRO A 271 2.15 24.27 -8.93
C PRO A 271 2.38 22.75 -9.09
N TRP A 272 1.42 21.91 -8.71
CA TRP A 272 1.53 20.44 -8.79
C TRP A 272 0.95 19.84 -10.07
N THR A 273 0.34 20.65 -10.95
CA THR A 273 -0.33 20.17 -12.17
C THR A 273 0.62 19.37 -13.07
N THR A 274 1.77 19.93 -13.41
CA THR A 274 2.73 19.26 -14.30
C THR A 274 3.23 17.96 -13.69
N ALA A 275 3.61 17.97 -12.40
CA ALA A 275 4.11 16.79 -11.72
C ALA A 275 3.01 15.70 -11.62
N PHE A 276 1.79 16.06 -11.27
CA PHE A 276 0.67 15.12 -11.14
C PHE A 276 0.33 14.46 -12.48
N TRP A 277 0.12 15.25 -13.52
CA TRP A 277 -0.29 14.70 -14.83
C TRP A 277 0.83 13.94 -15.52
N THR A 278 2.08 14.41 -15.43
CA THR A 278 3.20 13.71 -16.08
C THR A 278 3.65 12.48 -15.32
N LEU A 279 3.89 12.58 -14.01
CA LEU A 279 4.47 11.48 -13.23
C LEU A 279 3.43 10.43 -12.83
N VAL A 280 2.23 10.88 -12.42
CA VAL A 280 1.19 9.94 -11.97
C VAL A 280 0.39 9.43 -13.15
N VAL A 281 -0.26 10.35 -13.92
CA VAL A 281 -1.22 9.93 -14.93
C VAL A 281 -0.51 9.36 -16.16
N VAL A 282 0.43 10.09 -16.76
CA VAL A 282 1.07 9.64 -18.01
C VAL A 282 2.07 8.54 -17.73
N ILE A 283 3.10 8.80 -16.90
CA ILE A 283 4.22 7.86 -16.69
C ILE A 283 3.79 6.69 -15.80
N GLY A 284 2.98 6.94 -14.77
CA GLY A 284 2.59 5.93 -13.78
C GLY A 284 1.42 5.05 -14.21
N LEU A 285 0.53 5.54 -15.07
CA LEU A 285 -0.71 4.81 -15.42
C LEU A 285 -0.83 4.58 -16.94
N VAL A 286 -0.82 5.62 -17.78
CA VAL A 286 -1.11 5.48 -19.23
C VAL A 286 -0.02 4.72 -19.96
N VAL A 287 1.24 5.04 -19.72
CA VAL A 287 2.39 4.37 -20.39
C VAL A 287 2.47 2.89 -19.97
N PRO A 288 2.41 2.52 -18.68
CA PRO A 288 2.37 1.11 -18.27
C PRO A 288 1.18 0.34 -18.86
N PHE A 289 -0.01 0.92 -18.79
CA PHE A 289 -1.21 0.31 -19.38
C PHE A 289 -1.03 -0.01 -20.86
N THR A 290 -0.53 0.96 -21.64
CA THR A 290 -0.30 0.76 -23.07
C THR A 290 0.81 -0.26 -23.34
N ALA A 291 1.87 -0.26 -22.53
CA ALA A 291 2.97 -1.22 -22.63
C ALA A 291 2.49 -2.64 -22.37
N GLU A 292 1.74 -2.88 -21.31
CA GLU A 292 1.17 -4.19 -20.97
C GLU A 292 0.13 -4.66 -22.00
N TRP A 293 -0.70 -3.75 -22.48
CA TRP A 293 -1.65 -4.05 -23.54
C TRP A 293 -0.97 -4.46 -24.84
N MET A 294 0.13 -3.79 -25.21
CA MET A 294 0.94 -4.16 -26.39
C MET A 294 1.66 -5.49 -26.18
N GLU A 295 2.21 -5.76 -24.99
CA GLU A 295 2.84 -7.04 -24.65
C GLU A 295 1.86 -8.20 -24.82
N GLN A 296 0.61 -8.06 -24.36
CA GLN A 296 -0.43 -9.11 -24.54
C GLN A 296 -0.82 -9.36 -26.01
N ARG A 297 -0.54 -8.42 -26.91
CA ARG A 297 -0.74 -8.56 -28.36
C ARG A 297 0.49 -9.04 -29.12
N GLY A 298 1.53 -9.47 -28.41
CA GLY A 298 2.75 -9.99 -29.02
C GLY A 298 3.84 -8.92 -29.28
N GLY A 299 3.69 -7.72 -28.73
CA GLY A 299 4.70 -6.68 -28.76
C GLY A 299 5.91 -7.02 -27.89
N HIS A 300 7.12 -6.60 -28.32
CA HIS A 300 8.36 -6.87 -27.59
C HIS A 300 8.70 -5.69 -26.64
N ILE A 301 7.82 -5.37 -25.71
CA ILE A 301 8.09 -4.35 -24.69
C ILE A 301 8.55 -5.07 -23.43
N PRO A 302 9.68 -4.64 -22.79
CA PRO A 302 10.10 -5.24 -21.53
C PRO A 302 9.07 -4.94 -20.43
N GLY A 303 8.24 -5.91 -20.03
CA GLY A 303 7.22 -5.73 -19.00
C GLY A 303 7.76 -5.33 -17.63
N ARG A 304 9.08 -5.53 -17.40
CA ARG A 304 9.76 -4.96 -16.23
C ARG A 304 9.81 -3.44 -16.25
N LEU A 305 9.88 -2.82 -17.44
CA LEU A 305 9.84 -1.36 -17.55
C LEU A 305 8.46 -0.83 -17.13
N ALA A 306 7.38 -1.45 -17.60
CA ALA A 306 6.02 -1.11 -17.19
C ALA A 306 5.88 -1.18 -15.67
N ALA A 307 6.32 -2.27 -15.05
CA ALA A 307 6.29 -2.45 -13.60
C ALA A 307 7.05 -1.36 -12.83
N VAL A 308 8.24 -0.98 -13.30
CA VAL A 308 9.02 0.12 -12.67
C VAL A 308 8.28 1.46 -12.80
N LEU A 309 7.63 1.72 -13.93
CA LEU A 309 6.86 2.96 -14.13
C LEU A 309 5.63 3.02 -13.23
N VAL A 310 4.91 1.90 -13.04
CA VAL A 310 3.79 1.81 -12.08
C VAL A 310 4.28 2.10 -10.65
N LEU A 311 5.40 1.51 -10.24
CA LEU A 311 5.97 1.77 -8.91
C LEU A 311 6.35 3.24 -8.73
N ALA A 312 6.98 3.84 -9.73
CA ALA A 312 7.35 5.26 -9.70
C ALA A 312 6.11 6.16 -9.65
N GLY A 313 5.07 5.87 -10.44
CA GLY A 313 3.80 6.61 -10.44
C GLY A 313 3.06 6.50 -9.12
N GLY A 314 2.98 5.29 -8.55
CA GLY A 314 2.35 5.07 -7.25
C GLY A 314 3.09 5.77 -6.09
N PHE A 315 4.42 5.87 -6.15
CA PHE A 315 5.19 6.69 -5.22
C PHE A 315 4.92 8.18 -5.43
N ALA A 316 4.94 8.64 -6.69
CA ALA A 316 4.68 10.03 -7.05
C ALA A 316 3.27 10.49 -6.60
N LEU A 317 2.25 9.63 -6.74
CA LEU A 317 0.90 9.92 -6.26
C LEU A 317 0.90 10.26 -4.76
N ARG A 318 1.54 9.44 -3.94
CA ARG A 318 1.59 9.65 -2.49
C ARG A 318 2.41 10.87 -2.12
N TRP A 319 3.54 11.05 -2.79
CA TRP A 319 4.40 12.22 -2.60
C TRP A 319 3.64 13.51 -2.90
N ILE A 320 3.01 13.60 -4.07
CA ILE A 320 2.27 14.80 -4.48
C ILE A 320 1.10 15.05 -3.55
N LEU A 321 0.31 14.02 -3.18
CA LEU A 321 -0.82 14.21 -2.26
C LEU A 321 -0.38 14.68 -0.88
N VAL A 322 0.72 14.14 -0.34
CA VAL A 322 1.25 14.57 0.98
C VAL A 322 1.72 16.02 0.91
N TYR A 323 2.50 16.39 -0.08
CA TYR A 323 3.06 17.74 -0.16
C TYR A 323 2.03 18.79 -0.60
N ALA A 324 1.23 18.51 -1.64
CA ALA A 324 0.20 19.43 -2.09
C ALA A 324 -0.83 19.72 -1.01
N GLY A 325 -1.28 18.70 -0.27
CA GLY A 325 -2.26 18.89 0.80
C GLY A 325 -1.73 19.68 2.01
N GLN A 326 -0.41 19.69 2.23
CA GLN A 326 0.18 20.52 3.30
C GLN A 326 0.24 22.00 2.93
N HIS A 327 0.49 22.31 1.65
CA HIS A 327 0.58 23.70 1.18
C HIS A 327 -0.78 24.37 1.03
N GLU A 328 -1.84 23.62 0.82
CA GLU A 328 -3.20 24.11 0.53
C GLU A 328 -4.06 24.15 1.80
N GLY A 329 -3.69 25.00 2.77
CA GLY A 329 -4.53 25.27 3.95
C GLY A 329 -5.71 26.19 3.63
N MET A 330 -6.84 26.06 4.35
CA MET A 330 -8.04 26.87 4.15
C MET A 330 -7.77 28.40 4.23
N ALA A 331 -6.83 28.82 5.07
CA ALA A 331 -6.47 30.23 5.22
C ALA A 331 -5.67 30.79 4.02
N GLN A 332 -4.81 29.98 3.40
CA GLN A 332 -4.07 30.40 2.20
C GLN A 332 -4.95 30.51 0.97
N MET A 333 -5.99 29.69 0.87
CA MET A 333 -6.98 29.75 -0.22
C MET A 333 -7.86 30.99 -0.16
N ALA A 334 -8.16 31.48 1.04
CA ALA A 334 -8.92 32.72 1.21
C ALA A 334 -8.16 33.97 0.72
N ILE A 335 -6.82 33.95 0.75
CA ILE A 335 -5.96 35.05 0.32
C ILE A 335 -5.75 35.06 -1.21
N SER A 336 -5.70 33.91 -1.85
CA SER A 336 -5.50 33.78 -3.30
C SER A 336 -6.76 34.03 -4.15
N SER A 337 -7.92 34.16 -3.52
CA SER A 337 -9.20 34.45 -4.21
C SER A 337 -9.55 35.94 -4.29
N PHE A 338 -8.65 36.81 -3.84
CA PHE A 338 -8.69 38.25 -4.02
C PHE A 338 -7.54 38.73 -4.91
#